data_1dbc3b21538a9140f3c1583f1df32144
#
_entry.id   1dbc3b21538a9140f3c1583f1df32144
#
_cell.length_a   1.000
_cell.length_b   1.000
_cell.length_c   1.000
_cell.angle_alpha   90.00
_cell.angle_beta   90.00
_cell.angle_gamma   90.00
#
_symmetry.space_group_name_H-M   'P 1'
#
loop_
_entity.id
_entity.type
_entity.pdbx_description
1 polymer ?
#
loop_
_entity_poly.entity_id
_entity_poly.type
_entity_poly.pdbx_seq_one_letter_code
_entity_poly.pdbx_strand_id
1 'polypeptide(L)'
;MNLILLGAPGVGKGTQAQYIVEKYGIPQISTGDMLREAVRDGTPLGIKVKEVMDSGALVTDEIILDLVKERIRKDDCRDGFLFDGFPRTIPQAQALVDQGINIDCVIEIKVPDEEIISRLSGRRVHLESGRVYHVRYNPPKVEGKDDETGEELVQREDDREDTVMERLKVYREQTEPLVGFYKERAARPGTSLSYHAIDGTGDTDDIKNVIFDILGH
;
A
#
# COMPACT_ATOMS: atom_id res chain seq x y z
N MET A 1 16.45 -4.72 5.47
CA MET A 1 15.97 -4.63 4.07
C MET A 1 14.80 -3.66 3.98
N ASN A 2 14.91 -2.61 3.15
CA ASN A 2 13.90 -1.57 3.01
C ASN A 2 13.23 -1.68 1.64
N LEU A 3 11.93 -1.93 1.62
CA LEU A 3 11.16 -2.24 0.43
C LEU A 3 10.09 -1.19 0.16
N ILE A 4 9.74 -1.02 -1.11
CA ILE A 4 8.56 -0.29 -1.55
C ILE A 4 7.71 -1.19 -2.45
N LEU A 5 6.42 -1.34 -2.13
CA LEU A 5 5.42 -1.85 -3.06
C LEU A 5 4.75 -0.67 -3.76
N LEU A 6 4.93 -0.60 -5.08
CA LEU A 6 4.38 0.43 -5.95
C LEU A 6 3.26 -0.16 -6.82
N GLY A 7 2.28 0.65 -7.15
CA GLY A 7 1.16 0.25 -8.01
C GLY A 7 -0.15 0.93 -7.61
N ALA A 8 -1.11 0.90 -8.50
CA ALA A 8 -2.42 1.53 -8.34
C ALA A 8 -3.18 1.02 -7.08
N PRO A 9 -4.18 1.74 -6.59
CA PRO A 9 -5.06 1.20 -5.56
C PRO A 9 -5.72 -0.09 -6.06
N GLY A 10 -5.85 -1.10 -5.20
CA GLY A 10 -6.52 -2.36 -5.55
C GLY A 10 -5.67 -3.41 -6.27
N VAL A 11 -4.38 -3.16 -6.59
CA VAL A 11 -3.52 -4.16 -7.27
C VAL A 11 -3.07 -5.32 -6.37
N GLY A 12 -3.36 -5.30 -5.07
CA GLY A 12 -3.00 -6.38 -4.13
C GLY A 12 -1.76 -6.09 -3.27
N LYS A 13 -1.24 -4.86 -3.24
CA LYS A 13 -0.06 -4.50 -2.41
C LYS A 13 -0.17 -4.96 -0.95
N GLY A 14 -1.28 -4.66 -0.28
CA GLY A 14 -1.48 -5.03 1.12
C GLY A 14 -1.49 -6.55 1.34
N THR A 15 -2.04 -7.33 0.41
CA THR A 15 -2.01 -8.80 0.47
C THR A 15 -0.59 -9.32 0.33
N GLN A 16 0.17 -8.82 -0.63
CA GLN A 16 1.56 -9.23 -0.83
C GLN A 16 2.46 -8.74 0.32
N ALA A 17 2.16 -7.56 0.89
CA ALA A 17 2.86 -7.04 2.05
C ALA A 17 2.80 -7.99 3.25
N GLN A 18 1.64 -8.61 3.51
CA GLN A 18 1.50 -9.58 4.60
C GLN A 18 2.43 -10.78 4.44
N TYR A 19 2.54 -11.35 3.24
CA TYR A 19 3.47 -12.46 2.97
C TYR A 19 4.93 -12.05 3.15
N ILE A 20 5.30 -10.83 2.73
CA ILE A 20 6.66 -10.30 2.89
C ILE A 20 6.98 -10.12 4.38
N VAL A 21 6.07 -9.51 5.13
CA VAL A 21 6.21 -9.32 6.59
C VAL A 21 6.39 -10.64 7.31
N GLU A 22 5.56 -11.63 6.98
CA GLU A 22 5.62 -12.96 7.60
C GLU A 22 6.96 -13.67 7.29
N LYS A 23 7.43 -13.59 6.04
CA LYS A 23 8.65 -14.28 5.62
C LYS A 23 9.93 -13.60 6.13
N TYR A 24 10.00 -12.27 6.06
CA TYR A 24 11.24 -11.53 6.31
C TYR A 24 11.30 -10.87 7.69
N GLY A 25 10.21 -10.88 8.46
CA GLY A 25 10.18 -10.31 9.82
C GLY A 25 10.33 -8.79 9.87
N ILE A 26 10.06 -8.08 8.78
CA ILE A 26 10.11 -6.62 8.70
C ILE A 26 8.71 -6.03 8.83
N PRO A 27 8.51 -4.88 9.51
CA PRO A 27 7.20 -4.28 9.65
C PRO A 27 6.69 -3.67 8.33
N GLN A 28 5.38 -3.77 8.11
CA GLN A 28 4.68 -3.00 7.09
C GLN A 28 4.39 -1.58 7.60
N ILE A 29 4.69 -0.59 6.79
CA ILE A 29 4.33 0.81 7.01
C ILE A 29 3.33 1.20 5.93
N SER A 30 2.05 1.09 6.26
CA SER A 30 0.94 1.51 5.40
C SER A 30 0.42 2.88 5.84
N THR A 31 0.74 3.92 5.08
CA THR A 31 0.26 5.28 5.41
C THR A 31 -1.27 5.37 5.37
N GLY A 32 -1.89 4.62 4.46
CA GLY A 32 -3.35 4.55 4.40
C GLY A 32 -3.98 3.93 5.64
N ASP A 33 -3.38 2.87 6.21
CA ASP A 33 -3.90 2.22 7.41
C ASP A 33 -3.66 3.08 8.65
N MET A 34 -2.49 3.72 8.76
CA MET A 34 -2.21 4.68 9.84
C MET A 34 -3.22 5.83 9.87
N LEU A 35 -3.57 6.38 8.71
CA LEU A 35 -4.58 7.45 8.61
C LEU A 35 -5.99 6.92 8.94
N ARG A 36 -6.37 5.73 8.46
CA ARG A 36 -7.66 5.10 8.80
C ARG A 36 -7.79 4.82 10.29
N GLU A 37 -6.72 4.37 10.93
CA GLU A 37 -6.67 4.20 12.38
C GLU A 37 -6.90 5.54 13.09
N ALA A 38 -6.20 6.60 12.67
CA ALA A 38 -6.40 7.94 13.21
C ALA A 38 -7.85 8.46 13.05
N VAL A 39 -8.49 8.16 11.91
CA VAL A 39 -9.92 8.50 11.66
C VAL A 39 -10.84 7.70 12.58
N ARG A 40 -10.63 6.39 12.71
CA ARG A 40 -11.42 5.51 13.58
C ARG A 40 -11.34 5.95 15.04
N ASP A 41 -10.15 6.29 15.49
CA ASP A 41 -9.88 6.69 16.88
C ASP A 41 -10.27 8.14 17.17
N GLY A 42 -10.76 8.89 16.15
CA GLY A 42 -11.22 10.26 16.29
C GLY A 42 -10.15 11.26 16.70
N THR A 43 -8.88 10.97 16.36
CA THR A 43 -7.77 11.87 16.68
C THR A 43 -7.91 13.20 15.92
N PRO A 44 -7.27 14.31 16.40
CA PRO A 44 -7.27 15.57 15.66
C PRO A 44 -6.78 15.42 14.21
N LEU A 45 -5.80 14.56 13.98
CA LEU A 45 -5.34 14.21 12.64
C LEU A 45 -6.44 13.50 11.85
N GLY A 46 -7.06 12.47 12.43
CA GLY A 46 -8.13 11.71 11.78
C GLY A 46 -9.31 12.58 11.36
N ILE A 47 -9.74 13.48 12.23
CA ILE A 47 -10.81 14.45 11.90
C ILE A 47 -10.40 15.32 10.70
N LYS A 48 -9.16 15.80 10.69
CA LYS A 48 -8.64 16.69 9.64
C LYS A 48 -8.54 16.02 8.27
N VAL A 49 -8.19 14.72 8.21
CA VAL A 49 -7.90 14.02 6.96
C VAL A 49 -9.08 13.20 6.41
N LYS A 50 -10.12 13.01 7.20
CA LYS A 50 -11.26 12.13 6.85
C LYS A 50 -11.87 12.46 5.50
N GLU A 51 -12.27 13.72 5.28
CA GLU A 51 -12.92 14.16 4.03
C GLU A 51 -12.02 13.95 2.81
N VAL A 52 -10.71 14.23 2.96
CA VAL A 52 -9.73 14.03 1.90
C VAL A 52 -9.64 12.55 1.53
N MET A 53 -9.60 11.66 2.52
CA MET A 53 -9.54 10.22 2.29
C MET A 53 -10.82 9.67 1.66
N ASP A 54 -11.97 10.09 2.14
CA ASP A 54 -13.28 9.67 1.64
C ASP A 54 -13.49 10.07 0.17
N SER A 55 -12.93 11.21 -0.27
CA SER A 55 -12.95 11.67 -1.66
C SER A 55 -11.97 10.92 -2.58
N GLY A 56 -11.08 10.11 -2.04
CA GLY A 56 -10.03 9.41 -2.79
C GLY A 56 -8.80 10.25 -3.13
N ALA A 57 -8.73 11.50 -2.63
CA ALA A 57 -7.59 12.40 -2.78
C ALA A 57 -6.42 12.00 -1.86
N LEU A 58 -5.23 12.56 -2.12
CA LEU A 58 -4.07 12.37 -1.25
C LEU A 58 -4.06 13.40 -0.13
N VAL A 59 -3.71 12.93 1.07
CA VAL A 59 -3.36 13.81 2.20
C VAL A 59 -2.03 14.51 1.87
N THR A 60 -1.84 15.72 2.36
CA THR A 60 -0.67 16.55 2.04
C THR A 60 0.65 15.87 2.38
N ASP A 61 1.68 16.12 1.57
CA ASP A 61 3.01 15.51 1.73
C ASP A 61 3.60 15.76 3.12
N GLU A 62 3.39 16.97 3.68
CA GLU A 62 3.88 17.35 5.01
C GLU A 62 3.35 16.40 6.09
N ILE A 63 2.03 16.17 6.13
CA ILE A 63 1.41 15.26 7.11
C ILE A 63 1.94 13.84 6.94
N ILE A 64 2.01 13.36 5.70
CA ILE A 64 2.48 12.00 5.42
C ILE A 64 3.94 11.84 5.81
N LEU A 65 4.81 12.79 5.49
CA LEU A 65 6.22 12.74 5.82
C LEU A 65 6.45 12.74 7.33
N ASP A 66 5.69 13.51 8.09
CA ASP A 66 5.80 13.53 9.54
C ASP A 66 5.37 12.18 10.16
N LEU A 67 4.27 11.59 9.69
CA LEU A 67 3.84 10.24 10.10
C LEU A 67 4.90 9.18 9.80
N VAL A 68 5.46 9.20 8.60
CA VAL A 68 6.47 8.23 8.19
C VAL A 68 7.76 8.39 9.01
N LYS A 69 8.23 9.64 9.23
CA LYS A 69 9.41 9.92 10.05
C LYS A 69 9.27 9.40 11.49
N GLU A 70 8.10 9.56 12.09
CA GLU A 70 7.81 9.02 13.41
C GLU A 70 7.83 7.50 13.41
N ARG A 71 7.19 6.88 12.41
CA ARG A 71 7.03 5.42 12.32
C ARG A 71 8.36 4.69 12.11
N ILE A 72 9.22 5.16 11.22
CA ILE A 72 10.50 4.51 10.92
C ILE A 72 11.53 4.60 12.05
N ARG A 73 11.31 5.47 13.05
CA ARG A 73 12.17 5.59 14.23
C ARG A 73 11.88 4.54 15.31
N LYS A 74 10.78 3.79 15.17
CA LYS A 74 10.44 2.74 16.12
C LYS A 74 11.43 1.58 16.00
N ASP A 75 11.64 0.89 17.12
CA ASP A 75 12.66 -0.16 17.24
C ASP A 75 12.44 -1.33 16.27
N ASP A 76 11.20 -1.63 15.92
CA ASP A 76 10.84 -2.69 14.99
C ASP A 76 11.28 -2.41 13.54
N CYS A 77 11.62 -1.17 13.21
CA CYS A 77 12.11 -0.77 11.89
C CYS A 77 13.64 -0.82 11.73
N ARG A 78 14.38 -1.24 12.77
CA ARG A 78 15.86 -1.24 12.74
C ARG A 78 16.45 -2.18 11.69
N ASP A 79 15.84 -3.34 11.51
CA ASP A 79 16.31 -4.36 10.57
C ASP A 79 15.71 -4.21 9.16
N GLY A 80 14.90 -3.18 8.98
CA GLY A 80 14.25 -2.82 7.73
C GLY A 80 12.74 -2.67 7.87
N PHE A 81 12.10 -2.35 6.75
CA PHE A 81 10.65 -2.12 6.68
C PHE A 81 10.14 -2.25 5.25
N LEU A 82 8.84 -2.38 5.13
CA LEU A 82 8.12 -2.40 3.87
C LEU A 82 7.16 -1.21 3.81
N PHE A 83 7.36 -0.31 2.87
CA PHE A 83 6.39 0.73 2.56
C PHE A 83 5.27 0.22 1.66
N ASP A 84 4.02 0.38 2.11
CA ASP A 84 2.81 0.12 1.34
C ASP A 84 1.99 1.41 1.19
N GLY A 85 1.82 1.86 -0.05
CA GLY A 85 1.14 3.11 -0.35
C GLY A 85 1.91 4.37 0.07
N PHE A 86 3.24 4.28 0.17
CA PHE A 86 4.18 5.37 0.33
C PHE A 86 5.51 5.01 -0.34
N PRO A 87 6.19 5.96 -1.02
CA PRO A 87 5.71 7.30 -1.36
C PRO A 87 4.58 7.26 -2.40
N ARG A 88 3.79 8.34 -2.48
CA ARG A 88 2.76 8.53 -3.51
C ARG A 88 3.01 9.73 -4.41
N THR A 89 4.01 10.55 -4.09
CA THR A 89 4.40 11.72 -4.88
C THR A 89 5.91 11.80 -5.04
N ILE A 90 6.39 12.49 -6.06
CA ILE A 90 7.82 12.75 -6.25
C ILE A 90 8.44 13.49 -5.06
N PRO A 91 7.81 14.54 -4.48
CA PRO A 91 8.34 15.18 -3.28
C PRO A 91 8.52 14.22 -2.11
N GLN A 92 7.59 13.29 -1.87
CA GLN A 92 7.74 12.27 -0.83
C GLN A 92 8.94 11.34 -1.10
N ALA A 93 9.11 10.88 -2.35
CA ALA A 93 10.24 10.04 -2.73
C ALA A 93 11.58 10.79 -2.59
N GLN A 94 11.61 12.06 -2.99
CA GLN A 94 12.79 12.89 -2.84
C GLN A 94 13.14 13.13 -1.35
N ALA A 95 12.13 13.30 -0.51
CA ALA A 95 12.36 13.47 0.93
C ALA A 95 13.01 12.24 1.58
N LEU A 96 12.70 10.99 1.10
CA LEU A 96 13.42 9.79 1.56
C LEU A 96 14.91 9.86 1.20
N VAL A 97 15.21 10.29 -0.02
CA VAL A 97 16.60 10.45 -0.49
C VAL A 97 17.34 11.50 0.33
N ASP A 98 16.74 12.66 0.53
CA ASP A 98 17.35 13.80 1.25
C ASP A 98 17.60 13.46 2.72
N GLN A 99 16.82 12.56 3.30
CA GLN A 99 17.00 12.06 4.66
C GLN A 99 17.96 10.86 4.75
N GLY A 100 18.54 10.42 3.65
CA GLY A 100 19.47 9.29 3.61
C GLY A 100 18.79 7.94 3.88
N ILE A 101 17.49 7.83 3.69
CA ILE A 101 16.75 6.57 3.84
C ILE A 101 16.97 5.76 2.56
N ASN A 102 17.82 4.74 2.67
CA ASN A 102 18.11 3.86 1.54
C ASN A 102 16.95 2.87 1.34
N ILE A 103 16.55 2.71 0.08
CA ILE A 103 15.62 1.67 -0.36
C ILE A 103 16.41 0.63 -1.14
N ASP A 104 16.23 -0.64 -0.80
CA ASP A 104 16.96 -1.76 -1.42
C ASP A 104 16.23 -2.28 -2.67
N CYS A 105 14.89 -2.35 -2.61
CA CYS A 105 14.10 -2.85 -3.72
C CYS A 105 12.76 -2.14 -3.83
N VAL A 106 12.37 -1.83 -5.06
CA VAL A 106 11.04 -1.36 -5.43
C VAL A 106 10.37 -2.38 -6.34
N ILE A 107 9.19 -2.86 -5.95
CA ILE A 107 8.39 -3.80 -6.73
C ILE A 107 7.11 -3.10 -7.17
N GLU A 108 6.97 -2.89 -8.48
CA GLU A 108 5.75 -2.39 -9.09
C GLU A 108 4.83 -3.55 -9.44
N ILE A 109 3.62 -3.56 -8.89
CA ILE A 109 2.57 -4.53 -9.24
C ILE A 109 1.63 -3.88 -10.23
N LYS A 110 1.48 -4.49 -11.42
CA LYS A 110 0.66 -3.98 -12.52
C LYS A 110 -0.62 -4.80 -12.67
N VAL A 111 -1.74 -4.13 -12.73
CA VAL A 111 -3.06 -4.73 -12.98
C VAL A 111 -3.85 -3.80 -13.88
N PRO A 112 -4.61 -4.31 -14.87
CA PRO A 112 -5.49 -3.49 -15.70
C PRO A 112 -6.59 -2.81 -14.88
N ASP A 113 -7.00 -1.61 -15.29
CA ASP A 113 -7.98 -0.80 -14.56
C ASP A 113 -9.32 -1.51 -14.34
N GLU A 114 -9.80 -2.24 -15.33
CA GLU A 114 -11.07 -2.98 -15.24
C GLU A 114 -11.04 -3.99 -14.10
N GLU A 115 -9.91 -4.67 -13.93
CA GLU A 115 -9.73 -5.61 -12.84
C GLU A 115 -9.57 -4.90 -11.49
N ILE A 116 -8.89 -3.76 -11.45
CA ILE A 116 -8.78 -2.91 -10.25
C ILE A 116 -10.16 -2.48 -9.76
N ILE A 117 -11.02 -2.01 -10.66
CA ILE A 117 -12.39 -1.60 -10.33
C ILE A 117 -13.16 -2.79 -9.74
N SER A 118 -13.07 -3.96 -10.39
CA SER A 118 -13.71 -5.19 -9.90
C SER A 118 -13.20 -5.59 -8.51
N ARG A 119 -11.88 -5.50 -8.28
CA ARG A 119 -11.26 -5.84 -6.98
C ARG A 119 -11.68 -4.88 -5.87
N LEU A 120 -11.73 -3.59 -6.13
CA LEU A 120 -12.06 -2.58 -5.12
C LEU A 120 -13.56 -2.59 -4.77
N SER A 121 -14.43 -2.68 -5.77
CA SER A 121 -15.89 -2.72 -5.54
C SER A 121 -16.34 -3.95 -4.75
N GLY A 122 -15.65 -5.08 -4.93
CA GLY A 122 -15.91 -6.33 -4.20
C GLY A 122 -15.20 -6.45 -2.86
N ARG A 123 -14.30 -5.54 -2.50
CA ARG A 123 -13.55 -5.58 -1.25
C ARG A 123 -14.45 -5.36 -0.03
N ARG A 124 -14.20 -6.14 1.02
CA ARG A 124 -14.82 -5.99 2.33
C ARG A 124 -13.72 -6.03 3.38
N VAL A 125 -13.88 -5.26 4.45
CA VAL A 125 -12.89 -5.16 5.51
C VAL A 125 -13.53 -5.30 6.88
N HIS A 126 -12.84 -5.96 7.79
CA HIS A 126 -13.12 -5.92 9.20
C HIS A 126 -12.41 -4.70 9.80
N LEU A 127 -13.18 -3.75 10.37
CA LEU A 127 -12.64 -2.43 10.75
C LEU A 127 -11.59 -2.51 11.85
N GLU A 128 -11.79 -3.37 12.85
CA GLU A 128 -10.87 -3.43 13.99
C GLU A 128 -9.53 -4.08 13.64
N SER A 129 -9.57 -5.23 12.95
CA SER A 129 -8.34 -5.98 12.64
C SER A 129 -7.67 -5.58 11.33
N GLY A 130 -8.39 -4.87 10.45
CA GLY A 130 -7.92 -4.57 9.10
C GLY A 130 -7.94 -5.77 8.14
N ARG A 131 -8.44 -6.93 8.54
CA ARG A 131 -8.56 -8.12 7.66
C ARG A 131 -9.37 -7.79 6.42
N VAL A 132 -8.91 -8.29 5.29
CA VAL A 132 -9.48 -8.00 3.98
C VAL A 132 -10.06 -9.27 3.37
N TYR A 133 -11.30 -9.15 2.92
CA TYR A 133 -12.05 -10.15 2.18
C TYR A 133 -12.46 -9.60 0.82
N HIS A 134 -12.90 -10.47 -0.05
CA HIS A 134 -13.47 -10.09 -1.33
C HIS A 134 -14.68 -10.97 -1.64
N VAL A 135 -15.79 -10.36 -2.03
CA VAL A 135 -17.05 -11.08 -2.27
C VAL A 135 -16.94 -12.23 -3.28
N ARG A 136 -15.94 -12.20 -4.17
CA ARG A 136 -15.72 -13.19 -5.23
C ARG A 136 -14.39 -13.95 -5.10
N TYR A 137 -13.26 -13.25 -4.82
CA TYR A 137 -11.91 -13.84 -4.89
C TYR A 137 -11.44 -14.43 -3.56
N ASN A 138 -11.91 -13.90 -2.45
CA ASN A 138 -11.61 -14.38 -1.09
C ASN A 138 -12.84 -14.15 -0.20
N PRO A 139 -13.96 -14.91 -0.43
CA PRO A 139 -15.17 -14.70 0.34
C PRO A 139 -14.97 -15.17 1.79
N PRO A 140 -15.62 -14.50 2.76
CA PRO A 140 -15.67 -15.00 4.13
C PRO A 140 -16.48 -16.29 4.21
N LYS A 141 -16.25 -17.09 5.24
CA LYS A 141 -17.00 -18.35 5.51
C LYS A 141 -18.50 -18.10 5.68
N VAL A 142 -18.83 -16.98 6.31
CA VAL A 142 -20.20 -16.50 6.47
C VAL A 142 -20.30 -15.14 5.78
N GLU A 143 -21.21 -15.01 4.83
CA GLU A 143 -21.38 -13.77 4.05
C GLU A 143 -21.51 -12.54 4.97
N GLY A 144 -20.72 -11.52 4.71
CA GLY A 144 -20.71 -10.25 5.45
C GLY A 144 -20.11 -10.33 6.87
N LYS A 145 -19.49 -11.45 7.25
CA LYS A 145 -18.92 -11.64 8.59
C LYS A 145 -17.42 -11.92 8.54
N ASP A 146 -16.69 -11.40 9.50
CA ASP A 146 -15.28 -11.71 9.71
C ASP A 146 -15.12 -13.15 10.22
N ASP A 147 -14.18 -13.89 9.64
CA ASP A 147 -13.99 -15.33 9.91
C ASP A 147 -13.49 -15.65 11.32
N GLU A 148 -12.87 -14.69 11.98
CA GLU A 148 -12.27 -14.88 13.30
C GLU A 148 -13.17 -14.35 14.42
N THR A 149 -13.76 -13.16 14.22
CA THR A 149 -14.57 -12.50 15.26
C THR A 149 -16.07 -12.68 15.07
N GLY A 150 -16.52 -12.98 13.84
CA GLY A 150 -17.94 -13.01 13.49
C GLY A 150 -18.58 -11.63 13.36
N GLU A 151 -17.82 -10.56 13.49
CA GLU A 151 -18.29 -9.18 13.34
C GLU A 151 -18.56 -8.81 11.90
N GLU A 152 -19.23 -7.68 11.68
CA GLU A 152 -19.62 -7.26 10.33
C GLU A 152 -18.45 -6.78 9.50
N LEU A 153 -18.45 -7.19 8.23
CA LEU A 153 -17.54 -6.66 7.21
C LEU A 153 -18.19 -5.47 6.53
N VAL A 154 -17.41 -4.43 6.29
CA VAL A 154 -17.87 -3.22 5.62
C VAL A 154 -17.14 -2.98 4.30
N GLN A 155 -17.79 -2.30 3.37
CA GLN A 155 -17.12 -1.68 2.24
C GLN A 155 -16.56 -0.33 2.68
N ARG A 156 -15.30 -0.03 2.35
CA ARG A 156 -14.73 1.30 2.62
C ARG A 156 -15.41 2.35 1.77
N GLU A 157 -15.54 3.56 2.29
CA GLU A 157 -16.11 4.68 1.52
C GLU A 157 -15.30 4.98 0.25
N ASP A 158 -13.98 4.87 0.33
CA ASP A 158 -13.07 5.06 -0.80
C ASP A 158 -13.04 3.88 -1.80
N ASP A 159 -13.84 2.83 -1.59
CA ASP A 159 -14.03 1.70 -2.52
C ASP A 159 -15.35 1.76 -3.31
N ARG A 160 -16.09 2.85 -3.18
CA ARG A 160 -17.25 3.12 -4.03
C ARG A 160 -16.78 3.42 -5.46
N GLU A 161 -17.55 3.02 -6.45
CA GLU A 161 -17.16 3.07 -7.86
C GLU A 161 -16.69 4.46 -8.30
N ASP A 162 -17.45 5.50 -7.96
CA ASP A 162 -17.08 6.89 -8.28
C ASP A 162 -15.74 7.30 -7.66
N THR A 163 -15.52 6.92 -6.40
CA THR A 163 -14.27 7.23 -5.68
C THR A 163 -13.10 6.41 -6.24
N VAL A 164 -13.34 5.15 -6.66
CA VAL A 164 -12.31 4.33 -7.30
C VAL A 164 -11.79 4.97 -8.57
N MET A 165 -12.67 5.54 -9.40
CA MET A 165 -12.26 6.26 -10.61
C MET A 165 -11.40 7.49 -10.30
N GLU A 166 -11.77 8.26 -9.28
CA GLU A 166 -10.95 9.41 -8.85
C GLU A 166 -9.59 8.97 -8.29
N ARG A 167 -9.54 7.88 -7.52
CA ARG A 167 -8.27 7.30 -7.02
C ARG A 167 -7.36 6.85 -8.14
N LEU A 168 -7.90 6.26 -9.20
CA LEU A 168 -7.11 5.86 -10.37
C LEU A 168 -6.55 7.08 -11.10
N LYS A 169 -7.35 8.14 -11.25
CA LYS A 169 -6.91 9.41 -11.83
C LYS A 169 -5.78 10.03 -11.00
N VAL A 170 -5.98 10.17 -9.68
CA VAL A 170 -4.97 10.69 -8.75
C VAL A 170 -3.70 9.84 -8.78
N TYR A 171 -3.82 8.51 -8.85
CA TYR A 171 -2.67 7.61 -9.01
C TYR A 171 -1.87 7.94 -10.26
N ARG A 172 -2.52 8.06 -11.42
CA ARG A 172 -1.85 8.35 -12.69
C ARG A 172 -1.15 9.71 -12.69
N GLU A 173 -1.79 10.71 -12.13
CA GLU A 173 -1.26 12.07 -12.10
C GLU A 173 -0.11 12.25 -11.11
N GLN A 174 -0.20 11.63 -9.93
CA GLN A 174 0.70 11.93 -8.82
C GLN A 174 1.65 10.79 -8.43
N THR A 175 1.23 9.54 -8.59
CA THR A 175 1.97 8.38 -8.10
C THR A 175 2.68 7.61 -9.20
N GLU A 176 2.06 7.42 -10.35
CA GLU A 176 2.66 6.73 -11.48
C GLU A 176 4.01 7.34 -11.94
N PRO A 177 4.25 8.66 -11.87
CA PRO A 177 5.57 9.24 -12.16
C PRO A 177 6.71 8.67 -11.31
N LEU A 178 6.43 8.08 -10.14
CA LEU A 178 7.43 7.39 -9.32
C LEU A 178 8.07 6.19 -10.02
N VAL A 179 7.37 5.57 -10.96
CA VAL A 179 7.90 4.48 -11.80
C VAL A 179 9.15 4.96 -12.53
N GLY A 180 9.09 6.11 -13.20
CA GLY A 180 10.23 6.73 -13.84
C GLY A 180 11.33 7.10 -12.86
N PHE A 181 10.96 7.73 -11.76
CA PHE A 181 11.89 8.15 -10.71
C PHE A 181 12.73 6.97 -10.15
N TYR A 182 12.10 5.85 -9.81
CA TYR A 182 12.82 4.71 -9.26
C TYR A 182 13.56 3.91 -10.33
N LYS A 183 13.07 3.79 -11.55
CA LYS A 183 13.80 3.18 -12.69
C LYS A 183 15.10 3.91 -12.98
N GLU A 184 15.06 5.24 -13.07
CA GLU A 184 16.24 6.05 -13.28
C GLU A 184 17.27 5.91 -12.16
N ARG A 185 16.81 5.84 -10.91
CA ARG A 185 17.69 5.67 -9.75
C ARG A 185 18.32 4.27 -9.72
N ALA A 186 17.53 3.24 -10.02
CA ALA A 186 18.03 1.86 -10.09
C ALA A 186 19.06 1.65 -11.23
N ALA A 187 18.98 2.46 -12.28
CA ALA A 187 19.92 2.40 -13.40
C ALA A 187 21.25 3.15 -13.13
N ARG A 188 21.39 3.89 -12.04
CA ARG A 188 22.60 4.66 -11.73
C ARG A 188 23.75 3.74 -11.34
N PRO A 189 24.98 3.97 -11.84
CA PRO A 189 26.15 3.22 -11.41
C PRO A 189 26.37 3.32 -9.89
N GLY A 190 26.64 2.20 -9.24
CA GLY A 190 26.94 2.12 -7.81
C GLY A 190 25.73 2.19 -6.88
N THR A 191 24.51 2.17 -7.39
CA THR A 191 23.32 2.05 -6.55
C THR A 191 23.12 0.59 -6.08
N SER A 192 22.63 0.41 -4.86
CA SER A 192 22.12 -0.88 -4.36
C SER A 192 20.64 -1.07 -4.64
N LEU A 193 19.95 -0.02 -5.09
CA LEU A 193 18.51 -0.06 -5.40
C LEU A 193 18.23 -0.93 -6.62
N SER A 194 17.33 -1.89 -6.47
CA SER A 194 16.75 -2.66 -7.59
C SER A 194 15.30 -2.23 -7.84
N TYR A 195 14.87 -2.33 -9.09
CA TYR A 195 13.50 -2.05 -9.51
C TYR A 195 12.96 -3.20 -10.35
N HIS A 196 11.80 -3.72 -9.97
CA HIS A 196 11.14 -4.82 -10.65
C HIS A 196 9.67 -4.48 -10.91
N ALA A 197 9.20 -4.74 -12.12
CA ALA A 197 7.80 -4.65 -12.47
C ALA A 197 7.26 -6.06 -12.69
N ILE A 198 6.17 -6.39 -12.02
CA ILE A 198 5.53 -7.70 -12.08
C ILE A 198 4.07 -7.59 -12.50
N ASP A 199 3.55 -8.64 -13.09
CA ASP A 199 2.14 -8.80 -13.38
C ASP A 199 1.40 -9.16 -12.07
N GLY A 200 0.41 -8.38 -11.71
CA GLY A 200 -0.45 -8.60 -10.54
C GLY A 200 -1.80 -9.23 -10.89
N THR A 201 -1.96 -9.72 -12.14
CA THR A 201 -3.10 -10.53 -12.54
C THR A 201 -2.87 -12.00 -12.19
N GLY A 202 -3.89 -12.72 -11.82
CA GLY A 202 -3.79 -14.14 -11.51
C GLY A 202 -3.84 -14.47 -10.03
N ASP A 203 -3.31 -15.65 -9.69
CA ASP A 203 -3.36 -16.19 -8.34
C ASP A 203 -2.40 -15.45 -7.39
N THR A 204 -2.87 -15.21 -6.16
CA THR A 204 -2.13 -14.48 -5.15
C THR A 204 -0.83 -15.18 -4.75
N ASP A 205 -0.82 -16.52 -4.73
CA ASP A 205 0.35 -17.32 -4.39
C ASP A 205 1.40 -17.30 -5.51
N ASP A 206 0.99 -17.26 -6.77
CA ASP A 206 1.91 -17.12 -7.90
C ASP A 206 2.63 -15.76 -7.85
N ILE A 207 1.89 -14.68 -7.59
CA ILE A 207 2.46 -13.33 -7.42
C ILE A 207 3.43 -13.30 -6.24
N LYS A 208 3.06 -13.91 -5.10
CA LYS A 208 3.92 -14.06 -3.93
C LYS A 208 5.25 -14.76 -4.28
N ASN A 209 5.19 -15.86 -5.02
CA ASN A 209 6.38 -16.62 -5.40
C ASN A 209 7.32 -15.78 -6.28
N VAL A 210 6.78 -15.05 -7.26
CA VAL A 210 7.56 -14.10 -8.08
C VAL A 210 8.24 -13.03 -7.22
N ILE A 211 7.52 -12.47 -6.24
CA ILE A 211 8.10 -11.49 -5.31
C ILE A 211 9.24 -12.11 -4.49
N PHE A 212 9.05 -13.32 -3.98
CA PHE A 212 10.07 -13.99 -3.18
C PHE A 212 11.31 -14.35 -4.00
N ASP A 213 11.15 -14.74 -5.26
CA ASP A 213 12.27 -14.98 -6.17
C ASP A 213 13.09 -13.69 -6.41
N ILE A 214 12.41 -12.54 -6.54
CA ILE A 214 13.05 -11.22 -6.68
C ILE A 214 13.84 -10.84 -5.41
N LEU A 215 13.26 -11.07 -4.24
CA LEU A 215 13.85 -10.64 -2.96
C LEU A 215 14.98 -11.59 -2.48
N GLY A 216 15.10 -12.75 -3.08
CA GLY A 216 16.02 -13.79 -2.67
C GLY A 216 15.48 -14.64 -1.50
N HIS A 217 15.88 -15.90 -1.47
CA HIS A 217 15.45 -16.87 -0.46
C HIS A 217 16.08 -16.63 0.91
#